data_7e5a5cac33e104f21864f6015f5bfdbe
#
_entry.id   7e5a5cac33e104f21864f6015f5bfdbe
#
_cell.length_a   1.000
_cell.length_b   1.000
_cell.length_c   1.000
_cell.angle_alpha   90.00
_cell.angle_beta   90.00
_cell.angle_gamma   90.00
#
_symmetry.space_group_name_H-M   'P 1'
#
loop_
_entity.id
_entity.type
_entity.pdbx_description
1 polymer ?
#
loop_
_entity_poly.entity_id
_entity_poly.type
_entity_poly.pdbx_seq_one_letter_code
_entity_poly.pdbx_strand_id
1 'polypeptide(L)'
;QNEEPERYRVDLLEEERSGGHTYRQHVGKSEEALKARVRASILADPDPERHSIRSGSFTSLDAASKLVDATLARNRDIVDLVAHGTIREQRVDAYFGSLTGYEAYAPTIRSEPRVRDAYGVGVYIRHDPSAKNGYRVISAYPRNMD
;
A
#
# COMPACT_ATOMS: atom_id res chain seq x y z
N GLN A 1 8.99 -20.63 8.58
CA GLN A 1 8.55 -21.35 7.53
C GLN A 1 7.94 -20.60 6.48
N ASN A 2 7.33 -20.12 5.98
CA ASN A 2 6.75 -19.39 4.87
C ASN A 2 7.25 -17.97 4.81
N GLU A 3 8.47 -17.74 5.26
CA GLU A 3 9.07 -16.42 5.12
C GLU A 3 9.57 -16.24 3.70
N GLU A 4 9.37 -15.04 3.19
CA GLU A 4 9.87 -14.70 1.87
C GLU A 4 11.38 -14.54 1.90
N PRO A 5 12.06 -14.69 0.74
CA PRO A 5 13.50 -14.41 0.68
C PRO A 5 13.80 -13.01 1.19
N GLU A 6 14.97 -12.84 1.78
CA GLU A 6 15.32 -11.60 2.48
C GLU A 6 15.17 -10.36 1.61
N ARG A 7 15.47 -10.44 0.32
CA ARG A 7 15.37 -9.27 -0.56
C ARG A 7 13.92 -8.81 -0.82
N TYR A 8 12.94 -9.61 -0.40
CA TYR A 8 11.51 -9.22 -0.48
C TYR A 8 10.92 -9.02 0.90
N ARG A 9 11.75 -8.96 1.94
CA ARG A 9 11.30 -8.66 3.29
C ARG A 9 11.75 -7.26 3.67
N VAL A 10 10.83 -6.48 4.22
CA VAL A 10 11.11 -5.11 4.63
C VAL A 10 10.68 -4.93 6.08
N ASP A 11 11.37 -4.04 6.77
CA ASP A 11 11.00 -3.59 8.10
C ASP A 11 10.23 -2.28 7.93
N LEU A 12 8.92 -2.33 8.07
CA LEU A 12 8.07 -1.17 7.77
C LEU A 12 8.38 0.03 8.67
N LEU A 13 8.83 -0.20 9.91
CA LEU A 13 9.22 0.92 10.77
C LEU A 13 10.51 1.57 10.29
N GLU A 14 11.44 0.77 9.78
CA GLU A 14 12.67 1.29 9.19
C GLU A 14 12.35 2.07 7.91
N GLU A 15 11.43 1.56 7.09
CA GLU A 15 10.99 2.27 5.88
C GLU A 15 10.35 3.60 6.23
N GLU A 16 9.60 3.63 7.33
CA GLU A 16 8.98 4.87 7.81
C GLU A 16 10.04 5.89 8.19
N ARG A 17 11.10 5.47 8.87
CA ARG A 17 12.21 6.35 9.24
C ARG A 17 12.96 6.88 8.02
N SER A 18 12.85 6.18 6.91
CA SER A 18 13.53 6.55 5.66
C SER A 18 12.62 7.28 4.68
N GLY A 19 11.48 7.78 5.15
CA GLY A 19 10.58 8.62 4.36
C GLY A 19 9.28 7.96 3.94
N GLY A 20 9.07 6.67 4.26
CA GLY A 20 7.81 6.01 3.98
C GLY A 20 6.73 6.42 4.95
N HIS A 21 5.49 6.03 4.66
CA HIS A 21 4.35 6.43 5.50
C HIS A 21 3.31 5.32 5.68
N THR A 22 3.70 4.05 5.47
CA THR A 22 2.78 2.93 5.59
C THR A 22 2.18 2.81 7.00
N TYR A 23 3.04 2.80 8.01
CA TYR A 23 2.58 2.61 9.39
C TYR A 23 1.68 3.75 9.83
N ARG A 24 2.13 4.96 9.62
CA ARG A 24 1.44 6.16 10.09
C ARG A 24 0.09 6.36 9.42
N GLN A 25 -0.03 5.99 8.14
CA GLN A 25 -1.23 6.26 7.36
C GLN A 25 -2.11 5.05 7.10
N HIS A 26 -1.56 3.83 7.18
CA HIS A 26 -2.26 2.66 6.69
C HIS A 26 -2.25 1.46 7.66
N VAL A 27 -1.96 1.69 8.94
CA VAL A 27 -2.00 0.62 9.94
C VAL A 27 -2.87 1.06 11.12
N GLY A 28 -3.88 0.26 11.42
CA GLY A 28 -4.73 0.46 12.60
C GLY A 28 -5.57 1.72 12.56
N LYS A 29 -5.95 2.19 11.39
CA LYS A 29 -6.73 3.43 11.25
C LYS A 29 -8.22 3.15 11.43
N SER A 30 -8.93 4.11 12.06
CA SER A 30 -10.37 3.99 12.22
C SER A 30 -11.09 4.20 10.89
N GLU A 31 -12.32 3.69 10.81
CA GLU A 31 -13.15 3.90 9.63
C GLU A 31 -13.36 5.38 9.37
N GLU A 32 -13.59 6.17 10.42
CA GLU A 32 -13.81 7.60 10.27
C GLU A 32 -12.56 8.30 9.75
N ALA A 33 -11.38 7.89 10.20
CA ALA A 33 -10.14 8.48 9.71
C ALA A 33 -9.94 8.19 8.23
N LEU A 34 -10.26 6.96 7.79
CA LEU A 34 -10.13 6.60 6.38
C LEU A 34 -11.13 7.37 5.51
N LYS A 35 -12.36 7.50 5.96
CA LYS A 35 -13.37 8.27 5.22
C LYS A 35 -12.95 9.74 5.14
N ALA A 36 -12.43 10.28 6.24
CA ALA A 36 -11.95 11.68 6.24
C ALA A 36 -10.83 11.89 5.24
N ARG A 37 -9.93 10.92 5.09
CA ARG A 37 -8.85 11.02 4.10
C ARG A 37 -9.38 11.00 2.68
N VAL A 38 -10.38 10.15 2.40
CA VAL A 38 -11.00 10.15 1.07
C VAL A 38 -11.65 11.50 0.79
N ARG A 39 -12.40 12.05 1.74
CA ARG A 39 -13.03 13.35 1.57
C ARG A 39 -12.00 14.46 1.36
N ALA A 40 -10.91 14.44 2.12
CA ALA A 40 -9.83 15.42 1.97
C ALA A 40 -9.18 15.31 0.60
N SER A 41 -8.98 14.09 0.11
CA SER A 41 -8.43 13.87 -1.21
C SER A 41 -9.32 14.46 -2.31
N ILE A 42 -10.64 14.30 -2.17
CA ILE A 42 -11.59 14.85 -3.13
C ILE A 42 -11.54 16.38 -3.10
N LEU A 43 -11.49 16.98 -1.91
CA LEU A 43 -11.41 18.42 -1.79
C LEU A 43 -10.13 18.99 -2.39
N ALA A 44 -9.01 18.25 -2.23
CA ALA A 44 -7.72 18.71 -2.76
C ALA A 44 -7.66 18.59 -4.28
N ASP A 45 -8.39 17.64 -4.87
CA ASP A 45 -8.39 17.43 -6.32
C ASP A 45 -9.79 17.00 -6.75
N PRO A 46 -10.69 17.98 -7.00
CA PRO A 46 -12.09 17.68 -7.31
C PRO A 46 -12.34 17.43 -8.81
N ASP A 47 -11.33 17.00 -9.54
CA ASP A 47 -11.45 16.68 -10.96
C ASP A 47 -12.59 15.67 -11.16
N PRO A 48 -13.62 15.98 -11.96
CA PRO A 48 -14.75 15.06 -12.14
C PRO A 48 -14.38 13.77 -12.87
N GLU A 49 -13.20 13.70 -13.48
CA GLU A 49 -12.71 12.48 -14.10
C GLU A 49 -12.13 11.49 -13.10
N ARG A 50 -11.88 11.91 -11.87
CA ARG A 50 -11.34 11.02 -10.85
C ARG A 50 -12.36 9.95 -10.46
N HIS A 51 -11.88 8.74 -10.29
CA HIS A 51 -12.71 7.60 -9.87
C HIS A 51 -11.87 6.69 -8.99
N SER A 52 -12.55 5.77 -8.30
CA SER A 52 -11.90 4.77 -7.46
C SER A 52 -11.00 5.43 -6.41
N ILE A 53 -11.55 6.42 -5.68
CA ILE A 53 -10.81 7.15 -4.65
C ILE A 53 -10.87 6.33 -3.37
N ARG A 54 -9.71 6.05 -2.78
CA ARG A 54 -9.67 5.11 -1.67
C ARG A 54 -8.60 5.43 -0.64
N SER A 55 -8.76 4.86 0.55
CA SER A 55 -7.75 4.88 1.60
C SER A 55 -7.93 3.63 2.43
N GLY A 56 -6.90 2.80 2.53
CA GLY A 56 -6.99 1.52 3.21
C GLY A 56 -6.14 1.45 4.47
N SER A 57 -6.45 0.47 5.30
CA SER A 57 -5.70 0.21 6.52
C SER A 57 -5.55 -1.28 6.78
N PHE A 58 -4.33 -1.70 7.10
CA PHE A 58 -4.08 -3.01 7.69
C PHE A 58 -4.57 -2.98 9.14
N THR A 59 -4.91 -4.15 9.67
CA THR A 59 -5.42 -4.26 11.03
C THR A 59 -4.31 -4.13 12.08
N SER A 60 -3.07 -4.49 11.72
CA SER A 60 -1.94 -4.42 12.64
C SER A 60 -0.64 -4.31 11.85
N LEU A 61 0.43 -3.92 12.55
CA LEU A 61 1.76 -3.87 11.95
C LEU A 61 2.23 -5.25 11.52
N ASP A 62 1.94 -6.27 12.33
CA ASP A 62 2.35 -7.64 12.01
C ASP A 62 1.67 -8.13 10.74
N ALA A 63 0.36 -7.91 10.60
CA ALA A 63 -0.36 -8.27 9.40
C ALA A 63 0.18 -7.50 8.20
N ALA A 64 0.43 -6.20 8.36
CA ALA A 64 0.99 -5.38 7.29
C ALA A 64 2.33 -5.93 6.81
N SER A 65 3.22 -6.27 7.75
CA SER A 65 4.55 -6.78 7.40
C SER A 65 4.47 -8.04 6.56
N LYS A 66 3.64 -9.00 6.98
CA LYS A 66 3.50 -10.26 6.25
C LYS A 66 2.91 -10.06 4.87
N LEU A 67 1.90 -9.21 4.77
CA LEU A 67 1.20 -8.98 3.50
C LEU A 67 2.08 -8.19 2.52
N VAL A 68 2.83 -7.22 3.02
CA VAL A 68 3.76 -6.46 2.18
C VAL A 68 4.84 -7.37 1.63
N ASP A 69 5.46 -8.18 2.50
CA ASP A 69 6.50 -9.11 2.05
C ASP A 69 5.96 -10.06 0.98
N ALA A 70 4.78 -10.64 1.20
CA ALA A 70 4.18 -11.55 0.23
C ALA A 70 3.88 -10.85 -1.10
N THR A 71 3.41 -9.60 -1.04
CA THR A 71 3.12 -8.83 -2.26
C THR A 71 4.39 -8.57 -3.06
N LEU A 72 5.47 -8.20 -2.38
CA LEU A 72 6.76 -7.98 -3.04
C LEU A 72 7.26 -9.27 -3.69
N ALA A 73 7.19 -10.38 -2.98
CA ALA A 73 7.67 -11.67 -3.50
C ALA A 73 6.86 -12.13 -4.72
N ARG A 74 5.55 -11.88 -4.74
CA ARG A 74 4.70 -12.23 -5.89
C ARG A 74 4.99 -11.37 -7.10
N ASN A 75 5.61 -10.22 -6.91
CA ASN A 75 5.95 -9.30 -7.98
C ASN A 75 7.47 -9.20 -8.17
N ARG A 76 8.18 -10.32 -7.91
CA ARG A 76 9.65 -10.31 -7.87
C ARG A 76 10.29 -9.72 -9.13
N ASP A 77 9.73 -9.99 -10.30
CA ASP A 77 10.32 -9.51 -11.54
C ASP A 77 10.35 -7.98 -11.57
N ILE A 78 9.26 -7.34 -11.19
CA ILE A 78 9.17 -5.87 -11.15
C ILE A 78 10.02 -5.32 -10.00
N VAL A 79 9.94 -5.96 -8.82
CA VAL A 79 10.71 -5.51 -7.67
C VAL A 79 12.21 -5.54 -7.97
N ASP A 80 12.68 -6.58 -8.63
CA ASP A 80 14.10 -6.68 -9.01
C ASP A 80 14.50 -5.58 -9.98
N LEU A 81 13.64 -5.19 -10.92
CA LEU A 81 13.92 -4.09 -11.83
C LEU A 81 14.03 -2.75 -11.07
N VAL A 82 13.19 -2.55 -10.07
CA VAL A 82 13.28 -1.35 -9.23
C VAL A 82 14.55 -1.40 -8.38
N ALA A 83 14.87 -2.56 -7.82
CA ALA A 83 16.07 -2.73 -7.02
C ALA A 83 17.34 -2.40 -7.81
N HIS A 84 17.37 -2.74 -9.11
CA HIS A 84 18.50 -2.46 -9.98
C HIS A 84 18.49 -1.07 -10.58
N GLY A 85 17.42 -0.29 -10.37
CA GLY A 85 17.31 1.04 -10.93
C GLY A 85 16.85 1.10 -12.38
N THR A 86 16.48 -0.04 -12.97
CA THR A 86 15.92 -0.08 -14.31
C THR A 86 14.55 0.61 -14.36
N ILE A 87 13.76 0.40 -13.31
CA ILE A 87 12.52 1.14 -13.08
C ILE A 87 12.73 1.97 -11.84
N ARG A 88 12.45 3.28 -11.93
CA ARG A 88 12.72 4.18 -10.82
C ARG A 88 11.75 3.97 -9.68
N GLU A 89 10.47 3.82 -9.98
CA GLU A 89 9.44 3.62 -8.97
C GLU A 89 8.23 2.94 -9.61
N GLN A 90 7.49 2.18 -8.81
CA GLN A 90 6.38 1.39 -9.33
C GLN A 90 5.49 0.93 -8.18
N ARG A 91 4.18 0.95 -8.41
CA ARG A 91 3.26 0.22 -7.53
C ARG A 91 3.14 -1.21 -8.01
N VAL A 92 3.19 -2.14 -7.09
CA VAL A 92 2.90 -3.55 -7.35
C VAL A 92 1.70 -3.96 -6.51
N ASP A 93 0.89 -4.85 -7.04
CA ASP A 93 -0.33 -5.29 -6.39
C ASP A 93 -0.35 -6.81 -6.28
N ALA A 94 -1.10 -7.32 -5.30
CA ALA A 94 -1.39 -8.75 -5.19
C ALA A 94 -2.79 -8.93 -4.62
N TYR A 95 -3.47 -9.97 -5.09
CA TYR A 95 -4.79 -10.35 -4.59
C TYR A 95 -4.62 -11.63 -3.78
N PHE A 96 -5.23 -11.67 -2.59
CA PHE A 96 -4.96 -12.75 -1.65
C PHE A 96 -6.14 -13.72 -1.47
N GLY A 97 -7.34 -13.35 -1.89
CA GLY A 97 -8.49 -14.23 -1.72
C GLY A 97 -8.99 -14.34 -0.28
N SER A 98 -8.35 -13.62 0.64
CA SER A 98 -8.76 -13.52 2.03
C SER A 98 -8.56 -12.09 2.49
N LEU A 99 -9.10 -11.74 3.64
CA LEU A 99 -9.06 -10.36 4.12
C LEU A 99 -7.63 -9.87 4.32
N THR A 100 -7.31 -8.71 3.74
CA THR A 100 -6.03 -8.03 3.94
C THR A 100 -6.19 -6.82 4.84
N GLY A 101 -7.41 -6.36 5.03
CA GLY A 101 -7.72 -5.20 5.83
C GLY A 101 -9.05 -4.63 5.38
N TYR A 102 -9.15 -3.32 5.41
CA TYR A 102 -10.38 -2.62 5.01
C TYR A 102 -9.99 -1.32 4.33
N GLU A 103 -10.91 -0.75 3.56
CA GLU A 103 -10.67 0.51 2.86
C GLU A 103 -11.92 1.35 2.84
N ALA A 104 -11.76 2.68 2.93
CA ALA A 104 -12.80 3.61 2.57
C ALA A 104 -12.73 3.82 1.06
N TYR A 105 -13.86 3.80 0.39
CA TYR A 105 -13.93 3.81 -1.06
C TYR A 105 -15.04 4.73 -1.55
N ALA A 106 -14.72 5.58 -2.50
CA ALA A 106 -15.67 6.42 -3.21
C ALA A 106 -15.50 6.19 -4.71
N PRO A 107 -16.53 5.65 -5.39
CA PRO A 107 -16.40 5.40 -6.84
C PRO A 107 -16.13 6.67 -7.63
N THR A 108 -16.71 7.81 -7.23
CA THR A 108 -16.51 9.09 -7.89
C THR A 108 -16.36 10.19 -6.85
N ILE A 109 -16.02 11.39 -7.27
CA ILE A 109 -15.90 12.53 -6.36
C ILE A 109 -17.23 12.95 -5.75
N ARG A 110 -18.36 12.49 -6.31
CA ARG A 110 -19.69 12.81 -5.79
C ARG A 110 -20.21 11.77 -4.81
N SER A 111 -19.48 10.67 -4.63
CA SER A 111 -19.92 9.58 -3.76
C SER A 111 -19.48 9.82 -2.33
N GLU A 112 -20.34 9.50 -1.36
CA GLU A 112 -19.91 9.42 0.02
C GLU A 112 -19.02 8.18 0.17
N PRO A 113 -17.86 8.31 0.81
CA PRO A 113 -17.01 7.14 1.00
C PRO A 113 -17.66 6.14 1.94
N ARG A 114 -17.49 4.86 1.60
CA ARG A 114 -17.97 3.74 2.41
C ARG A 114 -16.81 2.85 2.74
N VAL A 115 -16.81 2.29 3.94
CA VAL A 115 -15.77 1.34 4.34
C VAL A 115 -16.21 -0.06 3.94
N ARG A 116 -15.30 -0.82 3.38
CA ARG A 116 -15.53 -2.19 2.94
C ARG A 116 -14.29 -3.04 3.19
N ASP A 117 -14.49 -4.35 3.26
CA ASP A 117 -13.37 -5.28 3.37
C ASP A 117 -12.51 -5.23 2.13
N ALA A 118 -11.21 -5.42 2.32
CA ALA A 118 -10.26 -5.46 1.22
C ALA A 118 -9.60 -6.83 1.15
N TYR A 119 -9.28 -7.27 -0.06
CA TYR A 119 -8.73 -8.60 -0.32
C TYR A 119 -7.42 -8.55 -1.09
N GLY A 120 -6.92 -7.41 -1.39
CA GLY A 120 -5.66 -7.21 -2.07
C GLY A 120 -4.78 -6.26 -1.31
N VAL A 121 -3.57 -6.05 -1.84
CA VAL A 121 -2.58 -5.14 -1.27
C VAL A 121 -1.88 -4.42 -2.41
N GLY A 122 -1.68 -3.11 -2.24
CA GLY A 122 -0.83 -2.33 -3.11
C GLY A 122 0.41 -1.91 -2.35
N VAL A 123 1.57 -1.97 -3.00
CA VAL A 123 2.84 -1.53 -2.41
C VAL A 123 3.53 -0.63 -3.43
N TYR A 124 3.84 0.58 -3.02
CA TYR A 124 4.55 1.53 -3.86
C TYR A 124 6.01 1.54 -3.46
N ILE A 125 6.90 1.21 -4.40
CA ILE A 125 8.33 1.10 -4.14
C ILE A 125 9.10 2.06 -5.03
N ARG A 126 10.28 2.45 -4.54
CA ARG A 126 11.18 3.38 -5.26
C ARG A 126 12.61 2.86 -5.15
N HIS A 127 13.35 2.96 -6.26
CA HIS A 127 14.77 2.64 -6.28
C HIS A 127 15.53 3.49 -5.27
N ASP A 128 16.41 2.85 -4.50
CA ASP A 128 17.29 3.53 -3.56
C ASP A 128 18.56 2.67 -3.39
N PRO A 129 19.67 3.07 -4.03
CA PRO A 129 20.91 2.29 -3.96
C PRO A 129 21.49 2.22 -2.55
N SER A 130 21.09 3.11 -1.65
CA SER A 130 21.57 3.08 -0.27
C SER A 130 20.75 2.14 0.61
N ALA A 131 19.61 1.64 0.12
CA ALA A 131 18.79 0.71 0.86
C ALA A 131 19.37 -0.70 0.76
N LYS A 132 19.17 -1.50 1.81
CA LYS A 132 19.69 -2.86 1.88
C LYS A 132 19.27 -3.69 0.66
N ASN A 133 18.03 -3.57 0.23
CA ASN A 133 17.50 -4.37 -0.88
C ASN A 133 17.52 -3.62 -2.21
N GLY A 134 18.04 -2.40 -2.25
CA GLY A 134 18.08 -1.58 -3.45
C GLY A 134 16.82 -0.77 -3.70
N TYR A 135 15.83 -0.86 -2.82
CA TYR A 135 14.59 -0.10 -2.94
C TYR A 135 14.02 0.21 -1.57
N ARG A 136 13.11 1.18 -1.53
CA ARG A 136 12.34 1.52 -0.34
C ARG A 136 10.86 1.32 -0.59
N VAL A 137 10.15 0.93 0.46
CA VAL A 137 8.68 0.91 0.44
C VAL A 137 8.21 2.29 0.89
N ILE A 138 7.62 3.04 -0.02
CA ILE A 138 7.14 4.38 0.26
C ILE A 138 5.76 4.31 0.92
N SER A 139 4.91 3.42 0.42
CA SER A 139 3.58 3.24 0.99
C SER A 139 3.07 1.84 0.66
N ALA A 140 2.22 1.31 1.53
CA ALA A 140 1.52 0.06 1.30
C ALA A 140 0.16 0.13 1.98
N TYR A 141 -0.83 -0.51 1.39
CA TYR A 141 -2.21 -0.43 1.88
C TYR A 141 -3.03 -1.59 1.34
N PRO A 142 -4.03 -2.03 2.12
CA PRO A 142 -5.02 -2.96 1.57
C PRO A 142 -5.88 -2.24 0.54
N ARG A 143 -6.28 -2.96 -0.48
CA ARG A 143 -7.18 -2.43 -1.50
C ARG A 143 -7.88 -3.57 -2.21
N ASN A 144 -8.99 -3.27 -2.87
CA ASN A 144 -9.60 -4.18 -3.82
C ASN A 144 -9.09 -3.83 -5.22
N MET A 145 -9.32 -4.71 -6.17
CA MET A 145 -8.72 -4.57 -7.50
C MET A 145 -9.56 -3.75 -8.48
N ASP A 146 -10.69 -3.23 -8.02
CA ASP A 146 -11.54 -2.37 -8.87
C ASP A 146 -11.12 -0.91 -8.90
#